data_3acad5f9ca177bdbd33fbb60691cec44
#
_entry.id   3acad5f9ca177bdbd33fbb60691cec44
#
_cell.length_a   1.000
_cell.length_b   1.000
_cell.length_c   1.000
_cell.angle_alpha   90.00
_cell.angle_beta   90.00
_cell.angle_gamma   90.00
#
_symmetry.space_group_name_H-M   'P 1'
#
loop_
_entity.id
_entity.type
_entity.pdbx_description
1 polymer ?
#
loop_
_entity_poly.entity_id
_entity_poly.type
_entity_poly.pdbx_seq_one_letter_code
_entity_poly.pdbx_strand_id
1 'polypeptide(L)'
;MESDPVDNITLELIKTHSEINIKNIGKTINDLSFNSEKILVCGRAENQHPAFSPRFSSPSTKINSDLYVTVDHHPPKKEYFTRSGKYALSLITHPDISKKIIELGGEIFWFSPQYLKNDLPKITAGVLGLENSGLAAISLASYFDAKSILLSGIKLTGSYAKFLEGKKLVFENALKNKTKIFSLDGVLAEKTTFNDW
;
A
#
# COMPACT_ATOMS: atom_id res chain seq x y z
N MET A 1 28.96 9.01 1.27
CA MET A 1 27.90 8.02 0.99
C MET A 1 27.17 8.53 -0.23
N GLU A 2 27.61 8.05 -1.39
CA GLU A 2 26.96 8.40 -2.66
C GLU A 2 25.55 7.81 -2.65
N SER A 3 24.57 8.68 -2.84
CA SER A 3 23.21 8.26 -3.10
C SER A 3 23.23 7.39 -4.35
N ASP A 4 22.79 6.13 -4.25
CA ASP A 4 22.43 5.34 -5.42
C ASP A 4 21.62 6.24 -6.36
N PRO A 5 21.99 6.35 -7.63
CA PRO A 5 21.21 7.11 -8.57
C PRO A 5 19.84 6.40 -8.65
N VAL A 6 18.86 6.92 -7.96
CA VAL A 6 17.48 6.76 -8.40
C VAL A 6 17.53 7.26 -9.81
N ASP A 7 17.36 6.34 -10.74
CA ASP A 7 17.47 6.62 -12.15
C ASP A 7 16.69 7.91 -12.42
N ASN A 8 17.35 8.96 -12.90
CA ASN A 8 16.72 10.27 -13.13
C ASN A 8 15.45 10.12 -13.97
N ILE A 9 15.43 9.14 -14.86
CA ILE A 9 14.28 8.74 -15.67
C ILE A 9 13.11 8.30 -14.78
N THR A 10 13.37 7.52 -13.72
CA THR A 10 12.33 7.06 -12.80
C THR A 10 11.75 8.23 -11.99
N LEU A 11 12.57 9.18 -11.59
CA LEU A 11 12.11 10.35 -10.84
C LEU A 11 11.26 11.30 -11.70
N GLU A 12 11.68 11.56 -12.94
CA GLU A 12 10.90 12.36 -13.91
C GLU A 12 9.56 11.67 -14.24
N LEU A 13 9.57 10.36 -14.43
CA LEU A 13 8.37 9.58 -14.68
C LEU A 13 7.37 9.68 -13.52
N ILE A 14 7.85 9.55 -12.30
CA ILE A 14 7.04 9.66 -11.08
C ILE A 14 6.44 11.07 -10.95
N LYS A 15 7.21 12.12 -11.23
CA LYS A 15 6.71 13.50 -11.26
C LYS A 15 5.62 13.68 -12.31
N THR A 16 5.85 13.20 -13.54
CA THR A 16 4.86 13.25 -14.62
C THR A 16 3.58 12.53 -14.26
N HIS A 17 3.66 11.34 -13.67
CA HIS A 17 2.48 10.61 -13.20
C HIS A 17 1.72 11.38 -12.12
N SER A 18 2.45 11.97 -11.16
CA SER A 18 1.84 12.77 -10.10
C SER A 18 1.11 14.01 -10.66
N GLU A 19 1.68 14.70 -11.64
CA GLU A 19 1.06 15.86 -12.30
C GLU A 19 -0.20 15.49 -13.09
N ILE A 20 -0.23 14.30 -13.68
CA ILE A 20 -1.41 13.79 -14.36
C ILE A 20 -2.48 13.40 -13.34
N ASN A 21 -2.09 12.65 -12.31
CA ASN A 21 -3.01 12.10 -11.33
C ASN A 21 -3.67 13.18 -10.48
N ILE A 22 -2.94 14.24 -10.12
CA ILE A 22 -3.49 15.34 -9.31
C ILE A 22 -4.70 16.02 -9.96
N LYS A 23 -4.76 16.05 -11.30
CA LYS A 23 -5.88 16.62 -12.06
C LYS A 23 -7.14 15.75 -11.99
N ASN A 24 -7.01 14.50 -11.56
CA ASN A 24 -8.08 13.51 -11.52
C ASN A 24 -8.50 13.16 -10.08
N ILE A 25 -8.07 13.93 -9.09
CA ILE A 25 -8.42 13.67 -7.70
C ILE A 25 -9.88 14.03 -7.45
N GLY A 26 -10.70 13.00 -7.16
CA GLY A 26 -12.07 13.18 -6.69
C GLY A 26 -12.21 12.91 -5.20
N LYS A 27 -11.55 11.83 -4.72
CA LYS A 27 -11.55 11.39 -3.32
C LYS A 27 -10.12 11.12 -2.86
N THR A 28 -9.87 11.26 -1.57
CA THR A 28 -8.61 10.90 -0.92
C THR A 28 -8.83 9.84 0.15
N ILE A 29 -7.77 9.26 0.69
CA ILE A 29 -7.89 8.32 1.81
C ILE A 29 -8.53 8.94 3.05
N ASN A 30 -8.61 10.27 3.17
CA ASN A 30 -9.32 10.96 4.24
C ASN A 30 -10.86 10.76 4.14
N ASP A 31 -11.37 10.39 2.97
CA ASP A 31 -12.78 10.08 2.72
C ASP A 31 -13.12 8.61 3.03
N LEU A 32 -12.14 7.83 3.50
CA LEU A 32 -12.32 6.45 3.94
C LEU A 32 -12.33 6.36 5.47
N SER A 33 -13.12 5.44 5.98
CA SER A 33 -13.08 5.04 7.37
C SER A 33 -13.21 3.51 7.49
N PHE A 34 -12.49 2.93 8.43
CA PHE A 34 -12.58 1.52 8.78
C PHE A 34 -12.76 1.43 10.31
N ASN A 35 -13.99 1.20 10.75
CA ASN A 35 -14.32 1.08 12.17
C ASN A 35 -13.85 -0.28 12.73
N SER A 36 -12.55 -0.54 12.69
CA SER A 36 -11.98 -1.78 13.20
C SER A 36 -10.62 -1.53 13.84
N GLU A 37 -10.46 -2.07 15.04
CA GLU A 37 -9.16 -2.06 15.70
C GLU A 37 -8.18 -3.08 15.11
N LYS A 38 -8.67 -4.02 14.32
CA LYS A 38 -7.88 -5.08 13.67
C LYS A 38 -8.00 -5.00 12.16
N ILE A 39 -6.89 -5.08 11.46
CA ILE A 39 -6.84 -5.09 9.98
C ILE A 39 -5.95 -6.24 9.52
N LEU A 40 -6.46 -7.05 8.60
CA LEU A 40 -5.70 -8.10 7.92
C LEU A 40 -5.05 -7.53 6.66
N VAL A 41 -3.73 -7.62 6.54
CA VAL A 41 -2.99 -7.23 5.33
C VAL A 41 -2.48 -8.47 4.63
N CYS A 42 -2.94 -8.69 3.38
CA CYS A 42 -2.66 -9.87 2.60
C CYS A 42 -1.69 -9.60 1.46
N GLY A 43 -0.70 -10.47 1.32
CA GLY A 43 0.25 -10.51 0.22
C GLY A 43 0.06 -11.75 -0.66
N ARG A 44 0.68 -11.75 -1.83
CA ARG A 44 0.54 -12.82 -2.84
C ARG A 44 1.33 -14.10 -2.56
N ALA A 45 2.07 -14.17 -1.47
CA ALA A 45 2.91 -15.33 -1.17
C ALA A 45 2.12 -16.52 -0.59
N GLU A 46 0.88 -16.28 -0.16
CA GLU A 46 -0.07 -17.30 0.27
C GLU A 46 -1.20 -17.45 -0.75
N ASN A 47 -1.66 -18.67 -0.95
CA ASN A 47 -2.83 -18.96 -1.80
C ASN A 47 -4.15 -18.88 -1.01
N GLN A 48 -4.07 -18.97 0.32
CA GLN A 48 -5.22 -18.90 1.21
C GLN A 48 -4.93 -17.92 2.34
N HIS A 49 -5.91 -17.09 2.63
CA HIS A 49 -5.86 -16.12 3.71
C HIS A 49 -7.06 -16.31 4.63
N PRO A 50 -6.92 -16.01 5.94
CA PRO A 50 -8.06 -16.02 6.84
C PRO A 50 -9.23 -15.17 6.34
N ALA A 51 -10.43 -15.63 6.58
CA ALA A 51 -11.65 -14.86 6.31
C ALA A 51 -11.82 -13.79 7.39
N PHE A 52 -11.46 -12.56 7.07
CA PHE A 52 -11.53 -11.40 7.98
C PHE A 52 -11.83 -10.12 7.21
N SER A 53 -12.50 -9.18 7.84
CA SER A 53 -12.74 -7.82 7.33
C SER A 53 -12.55 -6.82 8.49
N PRO A 54 -11.88 -5.67 8.27
CA PRO A 54 -11.38 -5.23 6.97
C PRO A 54 -10.07 -5.91 6.57
N ARG A 55 -9.98 -6.19 5.26
CA ARG A 55 -8.83 -6.78 4.60
C ARG A 55 -8.25 -5.81 3.57
N PHE A 56 -6.94 -5.58 3.66
CA PHE A 56 -6.20 -4.77 2.69
C PHE A 56 -5.25 -5.67 1.88
N SER A 57 -5.14 -5.43 0.60
CA SER A 57 -4.20 -6.17 -0.25
C SER A 57 -3.74 -5.37 -1.46
N SER A 58 -2.65 -5.81 -2.10
CA SER A 58 -2.34 -5.38 -3.46
C SER A 58 -3.30 -6.03 -4.46
N PRO A 59 -3.65 -5.38 -5.58
CA PRO A 59 -4.42 -5.99 -6.66
C PRO A 59 -3.82 -7.29 -7.19
N SER A 60 -2.49 -7.43 -7.15
CA SER A 60 -1.76 -8.64 -7.57
C SER A 60 -2.00 -9.86 -6.67
N THR A 61 -2.58 -9.70 -5.50
CA THR A 61 -2.90 -10.79 -4.57
C THR A 61 -4.07 -11.65 -5.06
N LYS A 62 -4.90 -11.11 -5.96
CA LYS A 62 -6.04 -11.79 -6.60
C LYS A 62 -7.12 -12.32 -5.64
N ILE A 63 -7.28 -11.69 -4.48
CA ILE A 63 -8.34 -11.95 -3.50
C ILE A 63 -9.33 -10.80 -3.43
N ASN A 64 -10.51 -11.03 -2.89
CA ASN A 64 -11.42 -9.95 -2.57
C ASN A 64 -10.93 -9.22 -1.32
N SER A 65 -10.90 -7.90 -1.37
CA SER A 65 -10.42 -7.05 -0.28
C SER A 65 -11.33 -5.84 -0.09
N ASP A 66 -11.39 -5.34 1.13
CA ASP A 66 -12.14 -4.13 1.45
C ASP A 66 -11.41 -2.88 0.93
N LEU A 67 -10.09 -2.99 0.78
CA LEU A 67 -9.25 -1.96 0.16
C LEU A 67 -8.10 -2.60 -0.63
N TYR A 68 -8.04 -2.27 -1.91
CA TYR A 68 -6.87 -2.58 -2.74
C TYR A 68 -5.89 -1.42 -2.70
N VAL A 69 -4.61 -1.71 -2.47
CA VAL A 69 -3.56 -0.70 -2.34
C VAL A 69 -2.53 -0.87 -3.43
N THR A 70 -2.20 0.20 -4.15
CA THR A 70 -1.12 0.17 -5.14
C THR A 70 -0.30 1.46 -5.18
N VAL A 71 0.99 1.29 -5.37
CA VAL A 71 1.99 2.34 -5.56
C VAL A 71 2.75 2.14 -6.87
N ASP A 72 2.25 1.27 -7.74
CA ASP A 72 2.95 0.82 -8.94
C ASP A 72 3.00 1.93 -10.01
N HIS A 73 4.19 2.37 -10.34
CA HIS A 73 4.44 3.38 -11.36
C HIS A 73 4.63 2.79 -12.76
N HIS A 74 4.62 1.47 -12.89
CA HIS A 74 4.64 0.79 -14.18
C HIS A 74 3.24 0.64 -14.79
N PRO A 75 3.13 0.47 -16.11
CA PRO A 75 1.86 0.19 -16.76
C PRO A 75 1.12 -1.00 -16.14
N PRO A 76 -0.22 -0.95 -16.08
CA PRO A 76 -0.99 -1.99 -15.40
C PRO A 76 -0.86 -3.33 -16.11
N LYS A 77 -0.55 -4.38 -15.34
CA LYS A 77 -0.71 -5.75 -15.81
C LYS A 77 -2.18 -6.12 -15.76
N LYS A 78 -2.75 -6.50 -16.91
CA LYS A 78 -4.19 -6.77 -17.06
C LYS A 78 -4.72 -7.78 -16.05
N GLU A 79 -3.91 -8.78 -15.70
CA GLU A 79 -4.26 -9.84 -14.77
C GLU A 79 -4.36 -9.40 -13.29
N TYR A 80 -3.91 -8.19 -12.95
CA TYR A 80 -3.96 -7.68 -11.58
C TYR A 80 -5.22 -6.86 -11.31
N PHE A 81 -5.70 -6.14 -12.31
CA PHE A 81 -6.85 -5.26 -12.20
C PHE A 81 -8.06 -5.91 -12.85
N THR A 82 -8.75 -6.76 -12.09
CA THR A 82 -9.88 -7.57 -12.58
C THR A 82 -11.15 -7.43 -11.75
N ARG A 83 -11.14 -6.57 -10.72
CA ARG A 83 -12.24 -6.43 -9.77
C ARG A 83 -12.69 -4.99 -9.65
N SER A 84 -13.98 -4.80 -9.41
CA SER A 84 -14.50 -3.56 -8.84
C SER A 84 -14.17 -3.51 -7.33
N GLY A 85 -14.29 -2.35 -6.70
CA GLY A 85 -14.06 -2.18 -5.28
C GLY A 85 -13.39 -0.85 -4.96
N LYS A 86 -12.90 -0.71 -3.73
CA LYS A 86 -12.21 0.49 -3.28
C LYS A 86 -10.70 0.32 -3.48
N TYR A 87 -10.09 1.33 -4.05
CA TYR A 87 -8.66 1.36 -4.36
C TYR A 87 -7.99 2.58 -3.75
N ALA A 88 -6.99 2.37 -2.91
CA ALA A 88 -6.07 3.42 -2.48
C ALA A 88 -4.89 3.48 -3.46
N LEU A 89 -4.77 4.60 -4.19
CA LEU A 89 -3.73 4.84 -5.18
C LEU A 89 -2.77 5.93 -4.70
N SER A 90 -1.49 5.63 -4.75
CA SER A 90 -0.46 6.66 -4.62
C SER A 90 -0.49 7.62 -5.81
N LEU A 91 -0.19 8.90 -5.59
CA LEU A 91 -0.05 9.89 -6.67
C LEU A 91 0.98 9.50 -7.73
N ILE A 92 1.96 8.66 -7.39
CA ILE A 92 2.98 8.19 -8.33
C ILE A 92 2.53 7.01 -9.20
N THR A 93 1.36 6.45 -8.94
CA THR A 93 0.83 5.31 -9.68
C THR A 93 0.67 5.65 -11.16
N HIS A 94 0.98 4.69 -12.05
CA HIS A 94 0.81 4.89 -13.48
C HIS A 94 -0.63 5.30 -13.83
N PRO A 95 -0.85 6.38 -14.62
CA PRO A 95 -2.20 6.92 -14.87
C PRO A 95 -3.18 5.93 -15.49
N ASP A 96 -2.71 4.97 -16.28
CA ASP A 96 -3.58 3.96 -16.89
C ASP A 96 -4.15 2.97 -15.86
N ILE A 97 -3.56 2.87 -14.68
CA ILE A 97 -4.12 2.08 -13.58
C ILE A 97 -5.44 2.70 -13.11
N SER A 98 -5.49 4.02 -12.93
CA SER A 98 -6.71 4.71 -12.51
C SER A 98 -7.83 4.57 -13.56
N LYS A 99 -7.50 4.72 -14.85
CA LYS A 99 -8.45 4.49 -15.95
C LYS A 99 -9.02 3.08 -15.89
N LYS A 100 -8.14 2.08 -15.73
CA LYS A 100 -8.55 0.67 -15.67
C LYS A 100 -9.47 0.38 -14.49
N ILE A 101 -9.23 0.96 -13.32
CA ILE A 101 -10.08 0.81 -12.14
C ILE A 101 -11.46 1.41 -12.39
N ILE A 102 -11.53 2.60 -12.99
CA ILE A 102 -12.80 3.28 -13.34
C ILE A 102 -13.60 2.43 -14.34
N GLU A 103 -12.96 1.89 -15.37
CA GLU A 103 -13.59 0.97 -16.34
C GLU A 103 -14.22 -0.26 -15.67
N LEU A 104 -13.66 -0.72 -14.56
CA LEU A 104 -14.17 -1.84 -13.77
C LEU A 104 -15.27 -1.44 -12.77
N GLY A 105 -15.65 -0.16 -12.71
CA GLY A 105 -16.61 0.36 -11.73
C GLY A 105 -16.02 0.46 -10.32
N GLY A 106 -14.69 0.54 -10.19
CA GLY A 106 -14.02 0.73 -8.91
C GLY A 106 -13.99 2.21 -8.47
N GLU A 107 -13.87 2.41 -7.17
CA GLU A 107 -13.70 3.73 -6.55
C GLU A 107 -12.23 3.97 -6.21
N ILE A 108 -11.74 5.18 -6.48
CA ILE A 108 -10.35 5.56 -6.23
C ILE A 108 -10.27 6.56 -5.10
N PHE A 109 -9.36 6.30 -4.17
CA PHE A 109 -8.99 7.15 -3.05
C PHE A 109 -7.48 7.42 -3.11
N TRP A 110 -7.13 8.66 -3.39
CA TRP A 110 -5.74 9.05 -3.61
C TRP A 110 -4.99 9.33 -2.31
N PHE A 111 -3.69 9.06 -2.30
CA PHE A 111 -2.80 9.42 -1.19
C PHE A 111 -1.44 9.92 -1.67
N SER A 112 -0.80 10.75 -0.83
CA SER A 112 0.55 11.22 -1.05
C SER A 112 1.57 10.19 -0.55
N PRO A 113 2.56 9.79 -1.36
CA PRO A 113 3.69 9.00 -0.85
C PRO A 113 4.60 9.86 0.02
N GLN A 114 5.13 9.32 1.12
CA GLN A 114 5.96 10.07 2.06
C GLN A 114 7.45 10.12 1.70
N TYR A 115 7.95 9.19 0.91
CA TYR A 115 9.40 9.03 0.71
C TYR A 115 10.06 10.04 -0.23
N LEU A 116 9.29 10.71 -1.07
CA LEU A 116 9.80 11.78 -1.93
C LEU A 116 9.59 13.12 -1.22
N LYS A 117 10.60 13.54 -0.48
CA LYS A 117 10.47 14.56 0.56
C LYS A 117 9.97 15.94 0.12
N ASN A 118 10.14 16.39 -1.11
CA ASN A 118 9.95 17.82 -1.37
C ASN A 118 9.23 18.21 -2.67
N ASP A 119 9.04 17.31 -3.63
CA ASP A 119 8.64 17.71 -4.98
C ASP A 119 7.26 17.21 -5.45
N LEU A 120 6.57 16.43 -4.64
CA LEU A 120 5.24 15.94 -4.99
C LEU A 120 4.14 16.69 -4.25
N PRO A 121 2.99 16.91 -4.88
CA PRO A 121 1.84 17.51 -4.22
C PRO A 121 1.41 16.72 -2.98
N LYS A 122 1.14 17.42 -1.89
CA LYS A 122 0.65 16.81 -0.65
C LYS A 122 -0.86 16.98 -0.57
N ILE A 123 -1.60 15.92 -0.85
CA ILE A 123 -3.07 15.88 -0.76
C ILE A 123 -3.58 15.20 0.52
N THR A 124 -2.72 14.43 1.17
CA THR A 124 -3.00 13.75 2.44
C THR A 124 -1.76 13.79 3.33
N ALA A 125 -1.87 13.36 4.58
CA ALA A 125 -0.69 12.95 5.34
C ALA A 125 0.07 11.86 4.56
N GLY A 126 1.39 11.90 4.60
CA GLY A 126 2.21 10.99 3.79
C GLY A 126 2.05 9.54 4.22
N VAL A 127 1.85 8.66 3.25
CA VAL A 127 1.80 7.21 3.44
C VAL A 127 3.15 6.62 3.09
N LEU A 128 3.76 5.92 4.04
CA LEU A 128 5.00 5.20 3.84
C LEU A 128 4.72 3.93 3.01
N GLY A 129 5.47 3.70 1.96
CA GLY A 129 5.23 2.53 1.11
C GLY A 129 6.38 2.16 0.17
N LEU A 130 7.31 3.08 -0.06
CA LEU A 130 8.56 2.89 -0.82
C LEU A 130 8.40 1.93 -2.01
N GLU A 131 7.50 2.27 -2.94
CA GLU A 131 7.24 1.49 -4.16
C GLU A 131 6.73 0.04 -3.90
N ASN A 132 6.34 -0.28 -2.66
CA ASN A 132 5.81 -1.58 -2.30
C ASN A 132 4.37 -1.48 -1.78
N SER A 133 3.43 -2.03 -2.53
CA SER A 133 2.01 -1.99 -2.18
C SER A 133 1.68 -2.69 -0.86
N GLY A 134 2.45 -3.72 -0.47
CA GLY A 134 2.28 -4.39 0.83
C GLY A 134 2.68 -3.48 2.00
N LEU A 135 3.81 -2.78 1.89
CA LEU A 135 4.24 -1.80 2.89
C LEU A 135 3.27 -0.62 2.97
N ALA A 136 2.79 -0.13 1.82
CA ALA A 136 1.78 0.91 1.78
C ALA A 136 0.46 0.46 2.45
N ALA A 137 0.06 -0.79 2.26
CA ALA A 137 -1.13 -1.34 2.91
C ALA A 137 -0.97 -1.42 4.45
N ILE A 138 0.22 -1.79 4.95
CA ILE A 138 0.53 -1.77 6.39
C ILE A 138 0.48 -0.33 6.93
N SER A 139 1.08 0.61 6.20
CA SER A 139 1.08 2.03 6.58
C SER A 139 -0.34 2.61 6.60
N LEU A 140 -1.17 2.28 5.61
CA LEU A 140 -2.57 2.69 5.58
C LEU A 140 -3.39 2.07 6.72
N ALA A 141 -3.17 0.80 7.06
CA ALA A 141 -3.83 0.19 8.20
C ALA A 141 -3.51 0.95 9.51
N SER A 142 -2.25 1.34 9.70
CA SER A 142 -1.86 2.20 10.83
C SER A 142 -2.44 3.62 10.73
N TYR A 143 -2.55 4.16 9.53
CA TYR A 143 -3.17 5.47 9.28
C TYR A 143 -4.66 5.50 9.67
N PHE A 144 -5.37 4.39 9.48
CA PHE A 144 -6.76 4.20 9.90
C PHE A 144 -6.90 3.75 11.36
N ASP A 145 -5.91 4.05 12.21
CA ASP A 145 -5.91 3.80 13.66
C ASP A 145 -6.08 2.33 14.09
N ALA A 146 -5.70 1.38 13.23
CA ALA A 146 -5.68 -0.01 13.63
C ALA A 146 -4.77 -0.21 14.85
N LYS A 147 -5.27 -0.87 15.88
CA LYS A 147 -4.49 -1.24 17.07
C LYS A 147 -3.64 -2.48 16.80
N SER A 148 -4.11 -3.32 15.89
CA SER A 148 -3.44 -4.57 15.53
C SER A 148 -3.56 -4.86 14.04
N ILE A 149 -2.42 -5.20 13.42
CA ILE A 149 -2.33 -5.60 12.03
C ILE A 149 -1.80 -7.03 11.97
N LEU A 150 -2.50 -7.91 11.28
CA LEU A 150 -2.03 -9.25 10.96
C LEU A 150 -1.55 -9.32 9.52
N LEU A 151 -0.34 -9.81 9.31
CA LEU A 151 0.24 -10.04 8.00
C LEU A 151 0.04 -11.50 7.58
N SER A 152 -0.49 -11.69 6.37
CA SER A 152 -0.68 -13.01 5.76
C SER A 152 -0.11 -13.02 4.35
N GLY A 153 0.88 -13.86 4.08
CA GLY A 153 1.50 -14.02 2.77
C GLY A 153 2.26 -12.78 2.26
N ILE A 154 2.68 -11.90 3.13
CA ILE A 154 3.56 -10.79 2.79
C ILE A 154 5.00 -11.27 2.94
N LYS A 155 5.60 -11.70 1.84
CA LYS A 155 7.03 -11.97 1.77
C LYS A 155 7.73 -10.74 1.26
N LEU A 156 8.56 -10.19 2.11
CA LEU A 156 9.47 -9.13 1.75
C LEU A 156 10.77 -9.78 1.24
N THR A 157 10.65 -10.53 0.14
CA THR A 157 11.80 -11.13 -0.54
C THR A 157 12.37 -10.15 -1.54
N GLY A 158 13.59 -9.71 -1.31
CA GLY A 158 14.37 -8.87 -2.21
C GLY A 158 15.56 -8.29 -1.47
N SER A 159 16.71 -8.37 -2.07
CA SER A 159 17.99 -7.82 -1.56
C SER A 159 18.09 -6.29 -1.68
N TYR A 160 16.98 -5.60 -1.85
CA TYR A 160 16.99 -4.15 -2.03
C TYR A 160 17.16 -3.46 -0.68
N ALA A 161 18.27 -2.75 -0.50
CA ALA A 161 18.53 -1.93 0.68
C ALA A 161 17.37 -0.95 0.95
N LYS A 162 16.79 -0.33 -0.09
CA LYS A 162 15.59 0.52 -0.02
C LYS A 162 14.39 -0.18 0.59
N PHE A 163 14.25 -1.48 0.36
CA PHE A 163 13.14 -2.24 0.88
C PHE A 163 13.26 -2.50 2.39
N LEU A 164 14.48 -2.81 2.87
CA LEU A 164 14.74 -2.98 4.30
C LEU A 164 14.56 -1.66 5.06
N GLU A 165 14.99 -0.55 4.47
CA GLU A 165 14.76 0.79 5.02
C GLU A 165 13.27 1.12 5.10
N GLY A 166 12.52 0.87 4.01
CA GLY A 166 11.08 1.07 3.99
C GLY A 166 10.33 0.24 5.01
N LYS A 167 10.70 -1.03 5.17
CA LYS A 167 10.18 -1.88 6.24
C LYS A 167 10.41 -1.24 7.60
N LYS A 168 11.64 -0.87 7.91
CA LYS A 168 12.00 -0.25 9.18
C LYS A 168 11.14 0.99 9.44
N LEU A 169 11.04 1.91 8.49
CA LEU A 169 10.25 3.13 8.61
C LEU A 169 8.75 2.85 8.84
N VAL A 170 8.16 1.91 8.10
CA VAL A 170 6.75 1.54 8.26
C VAL A 170 6.49 0.95 9.63
N PHE A 171 7.36 0.07 10.12
CA PHE A 171 7.21 -0.56 11.43
C PHE A 171 7.44 0.42 12.58
N GLU A 172 8.45 1.30 12.48
CA GLU A 172 8.67 2.36 13.47
C GLU A 172 7.50 3.34 13.53
N ASN A 173 6.90 3.68 12.38
CA ASN A 173 5.72 4.53 12.34
C ASN A 173 4.50 3.85 12.98
N ALA A 174 4.28 2.57 12.72
CA ALA A 174 3.23 1.79 13.35
C ALA A 174 3.39 1.75 14.88
N LEU A 175 4.61 1.54 15.37
CA LEU A 175 4.90 1.57 16.80
C LEU A 175 4.61 2.94 17.42
N LYS A 176 4.97 4.05 16.75
CA LYS A 176 4.64 5.42 17.20
C LYS A 176 3.13 5.61 17.32
N ASN A 177 2.36 5.02 16.41
CA ASN A 177 0.90 5.04 16.42
C ASN A 177 0.29 3.99 17.38
N LYS A 178 1.11 3.30 18.18
CA LYS A 178 0.71 2.22 19.09
C LYS A 178 0.02 1.04 18.38
N THR A 179 0.31 0.84 17.10
CA THR A 179 -0.18 -0.29 16.31
C THR A 179 0.74 -1.49 16.49
N LYS A 180 0.22 -2.62 16.91
CA LYS A 180 0.95 -3.90 16.97
C LYS A 180 0.88 -4.59 15.62
N ILE A 181 2.00 -5.14 15.17
CA ILE A 181 2.07 -5.90 13.90
C ILE A 181 2.45 -7.34 14.23
N PHE A 182 1.67 -8.27 13.71
CA PHE A 182 1.88 -9.71 13.83
C PHE A 182 1.99 -10.34 12.43
N SER A 183 2.55 -11.53 12.35
CA SER A 183 2.70 -12.28 11.10
C SER A 183 2.34 -13.74 11.31
N LEU A 184 1.59 -14.34 10.37
CA LEU A 184 1.26 -15.76 10.44
C LEU A 184 2.47 -16.66 10.21
N ASP A 185 3.43 -16.22 9.41
CA ASP A 185 4.67 -16.96 9.11
C ASP A 185 5.84 -16.60 10.04
N GLY A 186 5.75 -15.51 10.80
CA GLY A 186 6.81 -15.05 11.69
C GLY A 186 8.02 -14.42 10.99
N VAL A 187 7.96 -14.20 9.68
CA VAL A 187 9.11 -13.70 8.91
C VAL A 187 9.33 -12.19 9.11
N LEU A 188 8.25 -11.43 9.25
CA LEU A 188 8.31 -9.97 9.28
C LEU A 188 8.05 -9.35 10.65
N ALA A 189 7.27 -10.03 11.46
CA ALA A 189 6.84 -9.58 12.76
C ALA A 189 6.69 -10.78 13.70
N GLU A 190 6.29 -10.55 14.94
CA GLU A 190 6.01 -11.60 15.90
C GLU A 190 5.01 -12.61 15.33
N LYS A 191 5.34 -13.88 15.41
CA LYS A 191 4.48 -14.95 14.93
C LYS A 191 3.27 -15.12 15.83
N THR A 192 2.10 -15.20 15.22
CA THR A 192 0.85 -15.51 15.93
C THR A 192 -0.02 -16.45 15.10
N THR A 193 -1.04 -17.03 15.69
CA THR A 193 -2.10 -17.71 14.95
C THR A 193 -3.25 -16.74 14.70
N PHE A 194 -4.11 -17.06 13.73
CA PHE A 194 -5.28 -16.21 13.45
C PHE A 194 -6.25 -16.16 14.63
N ASN A 195 -6.37 -17.26 15.37
CA ASN A 195 -7.27 -17.34 16.52
C ASN A 195 -6.74 -16.57 17.75
N ASP A 196 -5.44 -16.42 17.90
CA ASP A 196 -4.78 -15.73 19.01
C ASP A 196 -4.60 -14.23 18.76
N TRP A 197 -4.78 -13.81 17.52
CA TRP A 197 -4.67 -12.41 17.09
C TRP A 197 -5.94 -11.58 17.48
#